data_fa1e5fd363420ed71366e1131279acdc
#
_entry.id   fa1e5fd363420ed71366e1131279acdc
#
_cell.length_a   1.000
_cell.length_b   1.000
_cell.length_c   1.000
_cell.angle_alpha   90.00
_cell.angle_beta   90.00
_cell.angle_gamma   90.00
#
_symmetry.space_group_name_H-M   'P 1'
#
loop_
_entity.id
_entity.type
_entity.pdbx_description
1 polymer ?
#
loop_
_entity_poly.entity_id
_entity_poly.type
_entity_poly.pdbx_seq_one_letter_code
_entity_poly.pdbx_strand_id
1 'polypeptide(L)'
;MFDLASRDIKYLSGVGPQRASVLNKELGIYSLHDLLYYFPYKYVDRSRIYYIHEIDGTMPYIQLKGKILSFETIGEGRQRRLVAHFSDNTGVVDLVWFQGIKFLIGKYKVNQEYIVFGKPSVFNGRVNIAHPDIDNASELKLSTMGLQPYYNTSDKMKRSSLNSHAIEKMMSAVVQQLREPLPETLSPAILAEHHLMPLTDALMNIHFPANPELLRKAQYRLKFEELFYVQLNILRYAKDRQRKYRGYIFETVGEIFNTFYAKNLPFELTGAQKRVLK
;
A
#
# COMPACT_ATOMS: atom_id res chain seq x y z
N MET A 1 25.19 13.10 4.15
CA MET A 1 24.24 12.19 3.51
C MET A 1 23.34 11.60 4.58
N PHE A 2 22.03 11.79 4.46
CA PHE A 2 21.05 11.28 5.43
C PHE A 2 20.85 9.78 5.16
N ASP A 3 21.47 8.92 5.98
CA ASP A 3 21.38 7.48 5.83
C ASP A 3 20.12 6.95 6.54
N LEU A 4 19.10 6.63 5.77
CA LEU A 4 17.84 6.06 6.26
C LEU A 4 17.98 4.64 6.80
N ALA A 5 18.95 3.86 6.29
CA ALA A 5 19.13 2.47 6.66
C ALA A 5 19.77 2.32 8.05
N SER A 6 20.64 3.25 8.44
CA SER A 6 21.28 3.24 9.75
C SER A 6 20.40 3.78 10.88
N ARG A 7 19.28 4.45 10.57
CA ARG A 7 18.38 5.02 11.58
C ARG A 7 17.33 4.01 12.03
N ASP A 8 17.45 3.59 13.26
CA ASP A 8 16.50 2.71 13.93
C ASP A 8 15.11 3.40 14.03
N ILE A 9 14.07 2.67 13.66
CA ILE A 9 12.68 3.11 13.64
C ILE A 9 12.18 3.63 15.00
N LYS A 10 12.75 3.17 16.10
CA LYS A 10 12.36 3.60 17.47
C LYS A 10 12.54 5.09 17.73
N TYR A 11 13.44 5.76 16.98
CA TYR A 11 13.69 7.19 17.09
C TYR A 11 12.76 8.05 16.25
N LEU A 12 11.90 7.43 15.44
CA LEU A 12 10.88 8.16 14.69
C LEU A 12 9.81 8.69 15.67
N SER A 13 9.44 9.96 15.48
CA SER A 13 8.38 10.58 16.28
C SER A 13 7.09 9.75 16.22
N GLY A 14 6.54 9.44 17.39
CA GLY A 14 5.32 8.64 17.52
C GLY A 14 5.53 7.12 17.52
N VAL A 15 6.76 6.61 17.40
CA VAL A 15 7.04 5.16 17.46
C VAL A 15 7.44 4.71 18.87
N GLY A 16 8.58 5.10 19.36
CA GLY A 16 9.12 4.65 20.64
C GLY A 16 9.44 3.15 20.69
N PRO A 17 10.05 2.65 21.80
CA PRO A 17 10.54 1.27 21.89
C PRO A 17 9.45 0.19 21.76
N GLN A 18 8.25 0.43 22.34
CA GLN A 18 7.17 -0.55 22.34
C GLN A 18 6.61 -0.79 20.94
N ARG A 19 6.29 0.30 20.20
CA ARG A 19 5.79 0.20 18.84
C ARG A 19 6.86 -0.30 17.88
N ALA A 20 8.12 0.10 18.05
CA ALA A 20 9.26 -0.42 17.28
C ALA A 20 9.35 -1.95 17.42
N SER A 21 9.26 -2.49 18.65
CA SER A 21 9.27 -3.94 18.86
C SER A 21 8.14 -4.67 18.13
N VAL A 22 6.96 -4.06 18.02
CA VAL A 22 5.83 -4.63 17.27
C VAL A 22 6.09 -4.56 15.76
N LEU A 23 6.56 -3.41 15.24
CA LEU A 23 6.91 -3.23 13.82
C LEU A 23 7.99 -4.22 13.37
N ASN A 24 9.02 -4.39 14.19
CA ASN A 24 10.11 -5.35 13.93
C ASN A 24 9.59 -6.80 13.82
N LYS A 25 8.73 -7.22 14.78
CA LYS A 25 8.24 -8.60 14.87
C LYS A 25 7.18 -8.93 13.84
N GLU A 26 6.27 -7.99 13.56
CA GLU A 26 5.10 -8.22 12.68
C GLU A 26 5.38 -7.91 11.21
N LEU A 27 6.25 -6.94 10.93
CA LEU A 27 6.50 -6.45 9.56
C LEU A 27 7.97 -6.53 9.14
N GLY A 28 8.90 -6.85 10.05
CA GLY A 28 10.34 -6.81 9.74
C GLY A 28 10.88 -5.40 9.51
N ILE A 29 10.22 -4.37 10.04
CA ILE A 29 10.62 -2.97 9.89
C ILE A 29 11.52 -2.59 11.06
N TYR A 30 12.82 -2.35 10.79
CA TYR A 30 13.83 -1.98 11.77
C TYR A 30 14.32 -0.55 11.60
N SER A 31 14.32 -0.04 10.36
CA SER A 31 14.88 1.25 9.98
C SER A 31 13.84 2.17 9.32
N LEU A 32 14.20 3.45 9.14
CA LEU A 32 13.38 4.38 8.35
C LEU A 32 13.32 3.97 6.87
N HIS A 33 14.40 3.33 6.38
CA HIS A 33 14.42 2.76 5.03
C HIS A 33 13.38 1.66 4.88
N ASP A 34 13.33 0.69 5.81
CA ASP A 34 12.35 -0.40 5.74
C ASP A 34 10.92 0.12 5.76
N LEU A 35 10.66 1.16 6.57
CA LEU A 35 9.34 1.79 6.58
C LEU A 35 9.02 2.44 5.24
N LEU A 36 9.96 3.17 4.61
CA LEU A 36 9.77 3.84 3.33
C LEU A 36 9.50 2.86 2.19
N TYR A 37 10.00 1.62 2.30
CA TYR A 37 9.76 0.54 1.33
C TYR A 37 8.59 -0.38 1.74
N TYR A 38 7.86 -0.04 2.80
CA TYR A 38 6.63 -0.73 3.16
C TYR A 38 5.44 -0.10 2.43
N PHE A 39 5.10 -0.65 1.26
CA PHE A 39 4.13 -0.07 0.34
C PHE A 39 2.67 -0.34 0.72
N PRO A 40 1.75 0.59 0.41
CA PRO A 40 0.32 0.37 0.56
C PRO A 40 -0.17 -0.77 -0.34
N TYR A 41 -1.11 -1.59 0.15
CA TYR A 41 -1.70 -2.65 -0.66
C TYR A 41 -2.92 -2.19 -1.48
N LYS A 42 -3.55 -1.08 -1.08
CA LYS A 42 -4.64 -0.44 -1.81
C LYS A 42 -4.69 1.06 -1.52
N TYR A 43 -5.44 1.75 -2.37
CA TYR A 43 -5.76 3.17 -2.19
C TYR A 43 -7.26 3.35 -2.20
N VAL A 44 -7.75 4.29 -1.40
CA VAL A 44 -9.14 4.66 -1.34
C VAL A 44 -9.25 6.13 -1.74
N ASP A 45 -10.09 6.39 -2.74
CA ASP A 45 -10.34 7.75 -3.19
C ASP A 45 -11.22 8.49 -2.16
N ARG A 46 -10.64 9.53 -1.58
CA ARG A 46 -11.32 10.46 -0.66
C ARG A 46 -11.47 11.86 -1.26
N SER A 47 -11.36 11.99 -2.57
CA SER A 47 -11.46 13.30 -3.23
C SER A 47 -12.87 13.88 -3.23
N ARG A 48 -13.90 13.01 -3.14
CA ARG A 48 -15.29 13.43 -3.16
C ARG A 48 -15.91 13.36 -1.77
N ILE A 49 -16.51 14.47 -1.34
CA ILE A 49 -17.42 14.55 -0.22
C ILE A 49 -18.83 14.39 -0.79
N TYR A 50 -19.56 13.40 -0.30
CA TYR A 50 -20.97 13.16 -0.65
C TYR A 50 -21.88 13.87 0.31
N TYR A 51 -23.09 14.21 -0.15
CA TYR A 51 -24.18 14.65 0.73
C TYR A 51 -24.98 13.44 1.21
N ILE A 52 -25.55 13.55 2.43
CA ILE A 52 -26.29 12.43 3.04
C ILE A 52 -27.50 12.02 2.18
N HIS A 53 -28.17 12.96 1.51
CA HIS A 53 -29.28 12.65 0.62
C HIS A 53 -28.87 11.88 -0.66
N GLU A 54 -27.58 11.91 -1.03
CA GLU A 54 -27.08 11.18 -2.21
C GLU A 54 -26.73 9.72 -1.91
N ILE A 55 -26.60 9.35 -0.61
CA ILE A 55 -26.06 8.03 -0.25
C ILE A 55 -27.15 6.97 -0.18
N ASP A 56 -26.77 5.77 -0.60
CA ASP A 56 -27.51 4.55 -0.43
C ASP A 56 -26.64 3.44 0.20
N GLY A 57 -27.26 2.32 0.56
CA GLY A 57 -26.54 1.20 1.18
C GLY A 57 -25.70 0.36 0.23
N THR A 58 -25.70 0.64 -1.07
CA THR A 58 -24.98 -0.12 -2.10
C THR A 58 -23.65 0.52 -2.47
N MET A 59 -23.46 1.80 -2.10
CA MET A 59 -22.25 2.55 -2.41
C MET A 59 -20.98 1.93 -1.81
N PRO A 60 -19.82 2.13 -2.44
CA PRO A 60 -18.52 1.78 -1.86
C PRO A 60 -18.22 2.66 -0.64
N TYR A 61 -16.98 2.69 -0.19
CA TYR A 61 -16.55 3.63 0.84
C TYR A 61 -16.75 5.07 0.37
N ILE A 62 -17.39 5.88 1.20
CA ILE A 62 -17.73 7.29 0.94
C ILE A 62 -17.18 8.20 2.03
N GLN A 63 -17.10 9.49 1.73
CA GLN A 63 -16.73 10.53 2.67
C GLN A 63 -17.87 11.53 2.81
N LEU A 64 -18.23 11.86 4.05
CA LEU A 64 -19.26 12.83 4.41
C LEU A 64 -18.61 13.94 5.25
N LYS A 65 -19.11 15.15 5.13
CA LYS A 65 -18.79 16.28 6.02
C LYS A 65 -20.04 16.76 6.72
N GLY A 66 -20.01 16.86 8.04
CA GLY A 66 -21.16 17.29 8.82
C GLY A 66 -20.88 17.36 10.31
N LYS A 67 -21.93 17.33 11.12
CA LYS A 67 -21.89 17.46 12.58
C LYS A 67 -22.56 16.28 13.25
N ILE A 68 -22.02 15.86 14.40
CA ILE A 68 -22.72 14.92 15.29
C ILE A 68 -23.76 15.71 16.07
N LEU A 69 -25.03 15.31 15.93
CA LEU A 69 -26.14 15.95 16.61
C LEU A 69 -26.32 15.42 18.04
N SER A 70 -26.24 14.10 18.21
CA SER A 70 -26.39 13.44 19.50
C SER A 70 -25.77 12.05 19.49
N PHE A 71 -25.59 11.49 20.68
CA PHE A 71 -25.20 10.09 20.89
C PHE A 71 -26.31 9.35 21.61
N GLU A 72 -26.57 8.12 21.18
CA GLU A 72 -27.46 7.18 21.82
C GLU A 72 -26.75 5.85 22.08
N THR A 73 -26.99 5.23 23.22
CA THR A 73 -26.51 3.88 23.51
C THR A 73 -27.66 2.92 23.49
N ILE A 74 -27.65 1.97 22.55
CA ILE A 74 -28.74 1.01 22.34
C ILE A 74 -28.27 -0.39 22.74
N GLY A 75 -29.15 -1.13 23.45
CA GLY A 75 -28.91 -2.50 23.89
C GLY A 75 -28.10 -2.62 25.17
N GLU A 76 -28.06 -3.85 25.71
CA GLU A 76 -27.38 -4.19 26.95
C GLU A 76 -26.34 -5.31 26.75
N GLY A 77 -25.38 -5.41 27.66
CA GLY A 77 -24.38 -6.46 27.68
C GLY A 77 -23.56 -6.53 26.39
N ARG A 78 -23.53 -7.70 25.74
CA ARG A 78 -22.77 -7.95 24.49
C ARG A 78 -23.43 -7.34 23.25
N GLN A 79 -24.71 -6.98 23.30
CA GLN A 79 -25.43 -6.34 22.18
C GLN A 79 -25.40 -4.81 22.26
N ARG A 80 -24.72 -4.25 23.24
CA ARG A 80 -24.58 -2.82 23.42
C ARG A 80 -23.82 -2.18 22.27
N ARG A 81 -24.41 -1.14 21.66
CA ARG A 81 -23.79 -0.35 20.58
C ARG A 81 -23.96 1.14 20.86
N LEU A 82 -23.01 1.93 20.41
CA LEU A 82 -23.08 3.38 20.37
C LEU A 82 -23.57 3.79 18.99
N VAL A 83 -24.55 4.67 18.94
CA VAL A 83 -25.03 5.30 17.71
C VAL A 83 -24.82 6.81 17.85
N ALA A 84 -24.21 7.43 16.84
CA ALA A 84 -24.15 8.88 16.72
C ALA A 84 -24.98 9.32 15.51
N HIS A 85 -25.93 10.22 15.74
CA HIS A 85 -26.70 10.82 14.66
C HIS A 85 -25.90 11.94 14.01
N PHE A 86 -25.51 11.71 12.76
CA PHE A 86 -24.65 12.62 11.99
C PHE A 86 -25.44 13.30 10.88
N SER A 87 -25.32 14.63 10.74
CA SER A 87 -26.05 15.42 9.76
C SER A 87 -25.14 16.41 9.03
N ASP A 88 -25.45 16.59 7.75
CA ASP A 88 -24.87 17.61 6.87
C ASP A 88 -25.86 18.68 6.42
N ASN A 89 -27.04 18.77 7.08
CA ASN A 89 -28.22 19.58 6.75
C ASN A 89 -29.04 19.08 5.54
N THR A 90 -28.60 18.06 4.80
CA THR A 90 -29.38 17.43 3.72
C THR A 90 -30.08 16.15 4.18
N GLY A 91 -29.63 15.59 5.30
CA GLY A 91 -30.17 14.38 5.90
C GLY A 91 -29.49 14.03 7.22
N VAL A 92 -29.85 12.85 7.74
CA VAL A 92 -29.22 12.25 8.92
C VAL A 92 -28.84 10.82 8.62
N VAL A 93 -27.62 10.43 9.02
CA VAL A 93 -27.09 9.06 8.93
C VAL A 93 -26.60 8.59 10.29
N ASP A 94 -26.79 7.32 10.61
CA ASP A 94 -26.37 6.74 11.86
C ASP A 94 -24.94 6.19 11.76
N LEU A 95 -24.06 6.68 12.62
CA LEU A 95 -22.69 6.15 12.79
C LEU A 95 -22.71 5.16 13.94
N VAL A 96 -22.35 3.89 13.71
CA VAL A 96 -22.56 2.80 14.66
C VAL A 96 -21.26 2.14 15.09
N TRP A 97 -21.04 1.98 16.40
CA TRP A 97 -19.90 1.25 16.97
C TRP A 97 -20.37 0.16 17.93
N PHE A 98 -19.82 -1.01 17.78
CA PHE A 98 -20.07 -2.17 18.63
C PHE A 98 -19.00 -2.37 19.72
N GLN A 99 -17.88 -1.62 19.65
CA GLN A 99 -16.75 -1.74 20.57
C GLN A 99 -16.20 -0.36 20.91
N GLY A 100 -15.51 -0.26 22.06
CA GLY A 100 -14.82 0.97 22.47
C GLY A 100 -15.74 2.11 22.91
N ILE A 101 -17.01 1.84 23.24
CA ILE A 101 -18.07 2.83 23.48
C ILE A 101 -17.67 3.90 24.49
N LYS A 102 -17.09 3.51 25.62
CA LYS A 102 -16.69 4.46 26.68
C LYS A 102 -15.64 5.47 26.22
N PHE A 103 -14.72 5.03 25.34
CA PHE A 103 -13.68 5.87 24.79
C PHE A 103 -14.24 6.83 23.72
N LEU A 104 -15.18 6.37 22.91
CA LEU A 104 -15.75 7.12 21.79
C LEU A 104 -16.63 8.28 22.26
N ILE A 105 -17.45 8.09 23.30
CA ILE A 105 -18.29 9.15 23.88
C ILE A 105 -17.46 10.33 24.37
N GLY A 106 -16.25 10.10 24.92
CA GLY A 106 -15.36 11.16 25.38
C GLY A 106 -14.52 11.79 24.27
N LYS A 107 -14.39 11.10 23.12
CA LYS A 107 -13.51 11.52 22.02
C LYS A 107 -14.17 12.55 21.08
N TYR A 108 -15.47 12.40 20.80
CA TYR A 108 -16.18 13.24 19.85
C TYR A 108 -17.17 14.17 20.54
N LYS A 109 -17.27 15.40 20.06
CA LYS A 109 -18.15 16.44 20.63
C LYS A 109 -19.37 16.65 19.74
N VAL A 110 -20.52 16.89 20.38
CA VAL A 110 -21.76 17.28 19.71
C VAL A 110 -21.60 18.68 19.11
N ASN A 111 -22.23 18.93 17.96
CA ASN A 111 -22.22 20.19 17.19
C ASN A 111 -20.84 20.60 16.64
N GLN A 112 -19.81 19.77 16.73
CA GLN A 112 -18.53 19.98 16.07
C GLN A 112 -18.56 19.36 14.67
N GLU A 113 -17.88 20.01 13.71
CA GLU A 113 -17.75 19.51 12.34
C GLU A 113 -16.69 18.42 12.26
N TYR A 114 -17.10 17.33 11.63
CA TYR A 114 -16.24 16.15 11.35
C TYR A 114 -16.32 15.77 9.88
N ILE A 115 -15.29 15.08 9.44
CA ILE A 115 -15.30 14.29 8.21
C ILE A 115 -15.39 12.83 8.62
N VAL A 116 -16.40 12.17 8.08
CA VAL A 116 -16.70 10.76 8.32
C VAL A 116 -16.39 9.98 7.07
N PHE A 117 -15.60 8.93 7.19
CA PHE A 117 -15.30 8.02 6.09
C PHE A 117 -15.71 6.59 6.48
N GLY A 118 -16.47 5.93 5.60
CA GLY A 118 -16.93 4.58 5.86
C GLY A 118 -17.75 4.01 4.71
N LYS A 119 -18.12 2.73 4.84
CA LYS A 119 -19.01 2.07 3.88
C LYS A 119 -20.44 2.18 4.39
N PRO A 120 -21.36 2.79 3.63
CA PRO A 120 -22.76 2.82 3.99
C PRO A 120 -23.37 1.42 3.87
N SER A 121 -24.36 1.15 4.71
CA SER A 121 -25.15 -0.07 4.69
C SER A 121 -26.57 0.26 5.12
N VAL A 122 -27.55 -0.57 4.74
CA VAL A 122 -28.95 -0.42 5.18
C VAL A 122 -29.24 -1.41 6.28
N PHE A 123 -29.75 -0.91 7.40
CA PHE A 123 -30.25 -1.73 8.50
C PHE A 123 -31.60 -1.17 8.98
N ASN A 124 -32.60 -2.02 9.04
CA ASN A 124 -33.98 -1.62 9.38
C ASN A 124 -34.52 -0.42 8.56
N GLY A 125 -34.22 -0.40 7.24
CA GLY A 125 -34.67 0.65 6.34
C GLY A 125 -33.93 2.00 6.48
N ARG A 126 -32.91 2.09 7.33
CA ARG A 126 -32.08 3.30 7.50
C ARG A 126 -30.67 3.06 7.04
N VAL A 127 -30.10 4.08 6.42
CA VAL A 127 -28.67 4.06 6.05
C VAL A 127 -27.84 4.30 7.31
N ASN A 128 -26.82 3.46 7.51
CA ASN A 128 -25.88 3.59 8.60
C ASN A 128 -24.44 3.33 8.12
N ILE A 129 -23.46 3.76 8.89
CA ILE A 129 -22.04 3.50 8.66
C ILE A 129 -21.46 2.86 9.91
N ALA A 130 -21.07 1.59 9.80
CA ALA A 130 -20.49 0.84 10.91
C ALA A 130 -18.98 1.11 11.04
N HIS A 131 -18.54 1.40 12.26
CA HIS A 131 -17.12 1.67 12.58
C HIS A 131 -16.44 2.66 11.62
N PRO A 132 -17.06 3.86 11.40
CA PRO A 132 -16.44 4.84 10.51
C PRO A 132 -15.13 5.38 11.07
N ASP A 133 -14.22 5.79 10.16
CA ASP A 133 -13.13 6.70 10.52
C ASP A 133 -13.69 8.11 10.63
N ILE A 134 -13.35 8.82 11.71
CA ILE A 134 -13.81 10.19 11.95
C ILE A 134 -12.61 11.08 12.24
N ASP A 135 -12.45 12.10 11.41
CA ASP A 135 -11.44 13.14 11.55
C ASP A 135 -12.11 14.49 11.85
N ASN A 136 -11.42 15.33 12.64
CA ASN A 136 -11.89 16.67 12.89
C ASN A 136 -11.74 17.52 11.63
N ALA A 137 -12.82 18.17 11.18
CA ALA A 137 -12.80 18.97 9.95
C ALA A 137 -11.81 20.15 10.00
N SER A 138 -11.51 20.68 11.18
CA SER A 138 -10.52 21.76 11.37
C SER A 138 -9.05 21.31 11.33
N GLU A 139 -8.80 20.01 11.54
CA GLU A 139 -7.44 19.41 11.54
C GLU A 139 -7.08 18.82 10.18
N LEU A 140 -7.95 18.99 9.19
CA LEU A 140 -7.79 18.40 7.87
C LEU A 140 -6.56 18.95 7.17
N LYS A 141 -5.50 18.19 7.15
CA LYS A 141 -4.36 18.42 6.26
C LYS A 141 -4.74 17.96 4.85
N LEU A 142 -4.14 18.57 3.84
CA LEU A 142 -4.29 18.23 2.40
C LEU A 142 -4.20 16.73 2.08
N SER A 143 -3.65 15.91 2.98
CA SER A 143 -3.53 14.44 2.85
C SER A 143 -4.86 13.68 2.92
N THR A 144 -5.94 14.31 3.33
CA THR A 144 -7.27 13.67 3.43
C THR A 144 -8.15 13.92 2.21
N MET A 145 -7.70 14.76 1.27
CA MET A 145 -8.37 15.01 0.00
C MET A 145 -7.57 14.35 -1.13
N GLY A 146 -7.88 13.10 -1.44
CA GLY A 146 -7.21 12.36 -2.53
C GLY A 146 -7.18 10.86 -2.32
N LEU A 147 -6.23 10.21 -2.96
CA LEU A 147 -6.01 8.76 -2.83
C LEU A 147 -5.30 8.45 -1.51
N GLN A 148 -6.05 7.98 -0.53
CA GLN A 148 -5.48 7.58 0.76
C GLN A 148 -4.88 6.19 0.69
N PRO A 149 -3.61 6.01 1.10
CA PRO A 149 -2.96 4.72 1.15
C PRO A 149 -3.47 3.87 2.32
N TYR A 150 -3.66 2.57 2.07
CA TYR A 150 -3.97 1.59 3.11
C TYR A 150 -2.83 0.58 3.23
N TYR A 151 -2.30 0.44 4.45
CA TYR A 151 -1.22 -0.48 4.79
C TYR A 151 -1.75 -1.73 5.48
N ASN A 152 -1.13 -2.88 5.20
CA ASN A 152 -1.44 -4.11 5.90
C ASN A 152 -1.09 -3.99 7.38
N THR A 153 -1.97 -4.50 8.23
CA THR A 153 -1.78 -4.49 9.69
C THR A 153 -2.34 -5.77 10.30
N SER A 154 -1.57 -6.39 11.20
CA SER A 154 -2.05 -7.55 11.96
C SER A 154 -2.98 -7.12 13.10
N ASP A 155 -3.75 -8.06 13.65
CA ASP A 155 -4.61 -7.78 14.80
C ASP A 155 -3.80 -7.38 16.05
N LYS A 156 -2.57 -7.89 16.15
CA LYS A 156 -1.65 -7.53 17.24
C LYS A 156 -1.17 -6.07 17.10
N MET A 157 -0.91 -5.63 15.87
CA MET A 157 -0.61 -4.22 15.59
C MET A 157 -1.79 -3.31 15.94
N LYS A 158 -3.01 -3.68 15.57
CA LYS A 158 -4.22 -2.90 15.90
C LYS A 158 -4.41 -2.76 17.41
N ARG A 159 -4.17 -3.82 18.20
CA ARG A 159 -4.18 -3.76 19.69
C ARG A 159 -3.13 -2.80 20.27
N SER A 160 -2.02 -2.59 19.57
CA SER A 160 -0.97 -1.64 19.91
C SER A 160 -1.19 -0.25 19.29
N SER A 161 -2.39 0.04 18.80
CA SER A 161 -2.73 1.27 18.08
C SER A 161 -1.86 1.56 16.85
N LEU A 162 -1.38 0.50 16.20
CA LEU A 162 -0.63 0.51 14.94
C LEU A 162 -1.55 0.10 13.78
N ASN A 163 -2.57 0.88 13.51
CA ASN A 163 -3.44 0.71 12.35
C ASN A 163 -2.84 1.39 11.10
N SER A 164 -3.49 1.25 9.95
CA SER A 164 -3.04 1.85 8.67
C SER A 164 -2.80 3.36 8.77
N HIS A 165 -3.65 4.09 9.47
CA HIS A 165 -3.50 5.52 9.68
C HIS A 165 -2.28 5.88 10.55
N ALA A 166 -1.96 5.05 11.54
CA ALA A 166 -0.73 5.23 12.33
C ALA A 166 0.52 5.05 11.46
N ILE A 167 0.52 4.06 10.55
CA ILE A 167 1.62 3.86 9.59
C ILE A 167 1.72 5.04 8.62
N GLU A 168 0.61 5.54 8.10
CA GLU A 168 0.56 6.73 7.25
C GLU A 168 1.18 7.96 7.95
N LYS A 169 0.85 8.20 9.23
CA LYS A 169 1.45 9.27 10.03
C LYS A 169 2.97 9.09 10.20
N MET A 170 3.42 7.87 10.46
CA MET A 170 4.85 7.57 10.53
C MET A 170 5.54 7.82 9.20
N MET A 171 4.92 7.41 8.09
CA MET A 171 5.41 7.65 6.74
C MET A 171 5.54 9.15 6.45
N SER A 172 4.52 9.94 6.81
CA SER A 172 4.58 11.39 6.69
C SER A 172 5.75 11.99 7.48
N ALA A 173 6.01 11.48 8.69
CA ALA A 173 7.14 11.94 9.49
C ALA A 173 8.50 11.56 8.89
N VAL A 174 8.62 10.42 8.21
CA VAL A 174 9.83 10.05 7.46
C VAL A 174 10.03 10.98 6.27
N VAL A 175 8.99 11.16 5.46
CA VAL A 175 9.05 12.02 4.27
C VAL A 175 9.42 13.46 4.62
N GLN A 176 8.90 14.01 5.71
CA GLN A 176 9.26 15.36 6.18
C GLN A 176 10.74 15.48 6.63
N GLN A 177 11.39 14.38 6.95
CA GLN A 177 12.81 14.35 7.29
C GLN A 177 13.74 14.25 6.07
N LEU A 178 13.20 13.92 4.89
CA LEU A 178 13.95 13.88 3.65
C LEU A 178 14.27 15.32 3.20
N ARG A 179 15.49 15.78 3.46
CA ARG A 179 15.97 17.11 3.05
C ARG A 179 16.57 17.13 1.66
N GLU A 180 17.03 15.98 1.19
CA GLU A 180 17.70 15.80 -0.10
C GLU A 180 17.04 14.63 -0.84
N PRO A 181 17.07 14.64 -2.18
CA PRO A 181 16.63 13.48 -2.96
C PRO A 181 17.41 12.23 -2.58
N LEU A 182 16.74 11.10 -2.58
CA LEU A 182 17.37 9.80 -2.35
C LEU A 182 18.31 9.47 -3.52
N PRO A 183 19.42 8.78 -3.26
CA PRO A 183 20.32 8.31 -4.32
C PRO A 183 19.55 7.49 -5.35
N GLU A 184 19.68 7.86 -6.63
CA GLU A 184 19.04 7.12 -7.72
C GLU A 184 19.71 5.75 -7.91
N THR A 185 18.91 4.74 -8.12
CA THR A 185 19.34 3.35 -8.24
C THR A 185 19.53 2.91 -9.69
N LEU A 186 18.85 3.56 -10.63
CA LEU A 186 18.93 3.29 -12.07
C LEU A 186 19.78 4.34 -12.78
N SER A 187 20.46 3.96 -13.85
CA SER A 187 21.24 4.90 -14.63
C SER A 187 20.35 5.94 -15.36
N PRO A 188 20.83 7.16 -15.60
CA PRO A 188 20.08 8.17 -16.35
C PRO A 188 19.62 7.70 -17.72
N ALA A 189 20.39 6.84 -18.40
CA ALA A 189 20.03 6.25 -19.69
C ALA A 189 18.77 5.38 -19.59
N ILE A 190 18.68 4.51 -18.57
CA ILE A 190 17.50 3.66 -18.31
C ILE A 190 16.27 4.51 -17.97
N LEU A 191 16.44 5.54 -17.13
CA LEU A 191 15.36 6.44 -16.79
C LEU A 191 14.77 7.13 -18.02
N ALA A 192 15.65 7.63 -18.90
CA ALA A 192 15.24 8.32 -20.13
C ALA A 192 14.59 7.37 -21.13
N GLU A 193 15.18 6.20 -21.39
CA GLU A 193 14.70 5.21 -22.37
C GLU A 193 13.28 4.70 -22.02
N HIS A 194 13.04 4.45 -20.73
CA HIS A 194 11.76 3.89 -20.26
C HIS A 194 10.82 4.93 -19.67
N HIS A 195 11.13 6.23 -19.80
CA HIS A 195 10.32 7.34 -19.27
C HIS A 195 9.96 7.18 -17.78
N LEU A 196 10.92 6.71 -16.99
CA LEU A 196 10.72 6.47 -15.57
C LEU A 196 10.87 7.75 -14.75
N MET A 197 10.01 7.91 -13.75
CA MET A 197 10.17 9.01 -12.79
C MET A 197 11.36 8.75 -11.84
N PRO A 198 11.96 9.81 -11.28
CA PRO A 198 13.02 9.67 -10.27
C PRO A 198 12.56 8.86 -9.05
N LEU A 199 13.49 8.16 -8.40
CA LEU A 199 13.18 7.29 -7.25
C LEU A 199 12.48 8.04 -6.12
N THR A 200 12.94 9.22 -5.77
CA THR A 200 12.33 10.04 -4.71
C THR A 200 10.88 10.37 -5.03
N ASP A 201 10.60 10.81 -6.27
CA ASP A 201 9.24 11.13 -6.70
C ASP A 201 8.34 9.90 -6.71
N ALA A 202 8.89 8.73 -7.09
CA ALA A 202 8.16 7.47 -7.06
C ALA A 202 7.79 7.07 -5.62
N LEU A 203 8.73 7.16 -4.67
CA LEU A 203 8.47 6.87 -3.27
C LEU A 203 7.52 7.89 -2.62
N MET A 204 7.58 9.15 -3.01
CA MET A 204 6.61 10.14 -2.55
C MET A 204 5.20 9.84 -3.06
N ASN A 205 5.06 9.55 -4.36
CA ASN A 205 3.75 9.32 -4.97
C ASN A 205 3.16 7.92 -4.70
N ILE A 206 3.96 6.94 -4.27
CA ILE A 206 3.41 5.66 -3.80
C ILE A 206 2.78 5.79 -2.41
N HIS A 207 3.27 6.68 -1.55
CA HIS A 207 2.74 6.90 -0.21
C HIS A 207 1.72 8.04 -0.15
N PHE A 208 1.94 9.10 -0.92
CA PHE A 208 1.10 10.32 -0.94
C PHE A 208 0.84 10.74 -2.38
N PRO A 209 0.05 9.96 -3.13
CA PRO A 209 -0.20 10.25 -4.53
C PRO A 209 -1.01 11.54 -4.70
N ALA A 210 -0.48 12.48 -5.47
CA ALA A 210 -1.19 13.72 -5.78
C ALA A 210 -2.38 13.48 -6.71
N ASN A 211 -2.31 12.45 -7.57
CA ASN A 211 -3.38 12.04 -8.48
C ASN A 211 -3.17 10.59 -8.95
N PRO A 212 -4.20 9.95 -9.57
CA PRO A 212 -4.12 8.57 -10.06
C PRO A 212 -3.04 8.34 -11.14
N GLU A 213 -2.73 9.35 -11.93
CA GLU A 213 -1.70 9.23 -12.99
C GLU A 213 -0.30 9.14 -12.37
N LEU A 214 0.03 10.01 -11.43
CA LEU A 214 1.31 9.98 -10.72
C LEU A 214 1.47 8.70 -9.91
N LEU A 215 0.38 8.19 -9.31
CA LEU A 215 0.39 6.89 -8.65
C LEU A 215 0.76 5.76 -9.62
N ARG A 216 0.17 5.73 -10.82
CA ARG A 216 0.51 4.71 -11.84
C ARG A 216 1.96 4.80 -12.27
N LYS A 217 2.49 6.02 -12.48
CA LYS A 217 3.90 6.24 -12.83
C LYS A 217 4.84 5.76 -11.71
N ALA A 218 4.49 6.05 -10.44
CA ALA A 218 5.24 5.57 -9.28
C ALA A 218 5.25 4.04 -9.19
N GLN A 219 4.08 3.41 -9.33
CA GLN A 219 3.96 1.95 -9.34
C GLN A 219 4.75 1.32 -10.49
N TYR A 220 4.70 1.91 -11.68
CA TYR A 220 5.47 1.43 -12.83
C TYR A 220 6.97 1.51 -12.56
N ARG A 221 7.45 2.66 -12.04
CA ARG A 221 8.87 2.86 -11.70
C ARG A 221 9.39 1.83 -10.70
N LEU A 222 8.64 1.61 -9.60
CA LEU A 222 9.07 0.69 -8.55
C LEU A 222 9.02 -0.77 -9.00
N LYS A 223 7.99 -1.18 -9.74
CA LYS A 223 7.91 -2.52 -10.34
C LYS A 223 9.00 -2.77 -11.38
N PHE A 224 9.28 -1.77 -12.22
CA PHE A 224 10.36 -1.85 -13.20
C PHE A 224 11.69 -2.11 -12.49
N GLU A 225 12.00 -1.34 -11.46
CA GLU A 225 13.25 -1.49 -10.71
C GLU A 225 13.38 -2.87 -10.08
N GLU A 226 12.36 -3.35 -9.41
CA GLU A 226 12.36 -4.68 -8.79
C GLU A 226 12.63 -5.77 -9.83
N LEU A 227 11.89 -5.78 -10.94
CA LEU A 227 12.05 -6.76 -12.01
C LEU A 227 13.39 -6.63 -12.73
N PHE A 228 13.88 -5.40 -12.91
CA PHE A 228 15.18 -5.14 -13.52
C PHE A 228 16.31 -5.76 -12.70
N TYR A 229 16.33 -5.56 -11.39
CA TYR A 229 17.37 -6.15 -10.53
C TYR A 229 17.24 -7.66 -10.41
N VAL A 230 16.04 -8.22 -10.39
CA VAL A 230 15.84 -9.67 -10.45
C VAL A 230 16.44 -10.23 -11.75
N GLN A 231 16.11 -9.63 -12.89
CA GLN A 231 16.63 -10.07 -14.18
C GLN A 231 18.16 -9.89 -14.30
N LEU A 232 18.70 -8.77 -13.80
CA LEU A 232 20.13 -8.51 -13.78
C LEU A 232 20.88 -9.58 -12.95
N ASN A 233 20.35 -9.98 -11.80
CA ASN A 233 20.93 -11.04 -10.99
C ASN A 233 20.90 -12.40 -11.72
N ILE A 234 19.81 -12.75 -12.38
CA ILE A 234 19.70 -13.98 -13.17
C ILE A 234 20.78 -13.99 -14.27
N LEU A 235 20.92 -12.90 -15.02
CA LEU A 235 21.94 -12.76 -16.07
C LEU A 235 23.36 -12.83 -15.53
N ARG A 236 23.60 -12.21 -14.36
CA ARG A 236 24.90 -12.30 -13.68
C ARG A 236 25.25 -13.75 -13.34
N TYR A 237 24.33 -14.49 -12.71
CA TYR A 237 24.53 -15.91 -12.40
C TYR A 237 24.76 -16.76 -13.64
N ALA A 238 24.00 -16.53 -14.71
CA ALA A 238 24.17 -17.24 -15.98
C ALA A 238 25.57 -16.98 -16.57
N LYS A 239 26.02 -15.72 -16.56
CA LYS A 239 27.32 -15.33 -17.08
C LYS A 239 28.49 -15.86 -16.23
N ASP A 240 28.35 -15.83 -14.91
CA ASP A 240 29.34 -16.41 -14.00
C ASP A 240 29.45 -17.93 -14.16
N ARG A 241 28.32 -18.60 -14.38
CA ARG A 241 28.31 -20.04 -14.71
C ARG A 241 29.02 -20.33 -16.02
N GLN A 242 28.77 -19.56 -17.09
CA GLN A 242 29.45 -19.71 -18.37
C GLN A 242 30.97 -19.48 -18.26
N ARG A 243 31.42 -18.58 -17.38
CA ARG A 243 32.85 -18.34 -17.13
C ARG A 243 33.50 -19.47 -16.36
N LYS A 244 32.80 -20.05 -15.38
CA LYS A 244 33.33 -21.11 -14.50
C LYS A 244 33.36 -22.48 -15.16
N TYR A 245 32.33 -22.77 -15.95
CA TYR A 245 32.13 -24.10 -16.54
C TYR A 245 32.19 -23.97 -18.06
N ARG A 246 33.29 -24.43 -18.64
CA ARG A 246 33.39 -24.64 -20.08
C ARG A 246 32.70 -25.92 -20.43
N GLY A 247 31.72 -25.89 -21.34
CA GLY A 247 31.08 -27.09 -21.89
C GLY A 247 32.11 -27.87 -22.74
N TYR A 248 31.84 -29.15 -22.92
CA TYR A 248 32.60 -29.96 -23.88
C TYR A 248 32.29 -29.47 -25.30
N ILE A 249 33.33 -29.21 -26.08
CA ILE A 249 33.16 -28.76 -27.47
C ILE A 249 33.31 -30.02 -28.35
N PHE A 250 32.25 -30.38 -29.05
CA PHE A 250 32.29 -31.38 -30.10
C PHE A 250 32.74 -30.69 -31.39
N GLU A 251 34.03 -30.78 -31.70
CA GLU A 251 34.63 -30.06 -32.85
C GLU A 251 34.12 -30.66 -34.18
N THR A 252 33.71 -31.92 -34.21
CA THR A 252 33.27 -32.58 -35.42
C THR A 252 31.93 -33.31 -35.21
N VAL A 253 30.98 -33.01 -36.08
CA VAL A 253 29.72 -33.77 -36.17
C VAL A 253 30.00 -34.98 -37.07
N GLY A 254 30.39 -36.09 -36.45
CA GLY A 254 30.83 -37.26 -37.16
C GLY A 254 29.72 -38.26 -37.50
N GLU A 255 30.14 -39.43 -37.98
CA GLU A 255 29.28 -40.50 -38.47
C GLU A 255 28.29 -41.01 -37.38
N ILE A 256 28.73 -41.07 -36.13
CA ILE A 256 27.89 -41.50 -34.98
C ILE A 256 26.68 -40.57 -34.81
N PHE A 257 26.90 -39.25 -34.84
CA PHE A 257 25.79 -38.32 -34.72
C PHE A 257 24.83 -38.42 -35.93
N ASN A 258 25.37 -38.47 -37.13
CA ASN A 258 24.57 -38.54 -38.35
C ASN A 258 23.77 -39.86 -38.42
N THR A 259 24.35 -40.94 -38.00
CA THR A 259 23.68 -42.24 -37.94
C THR A 259 22.58 -42.28 -36.89
N PHE A 260 22.83 -41.70 -35.69
CA PHE A 260 21.82 -41.57 -34.66
C PHE A 260 20.63 -40.73 -35.13
N TYR A 261 20.92 -39.55 -35.73
CA TYR A 261 19.91 -38.64 -36.24
C TYR A 261 19.05 -39.27 -37.35
N ALA A 262 19.69 -40.00 -38.28
CA ALA A 262 19.00 -40.55 -39.44
C ALA A 262 18.26 -41.85 -39.16
N LYS A 263 18.75 -42.69 -38.22
CA LYS A 263 18.28 -44.09 -38.07
C LYS A 263 17.78 -44.42 -36.67
N ASN A 264 18.26 -43.76 -35.63
CA ASN A 264 18.02 -44.18 -34.25
C ASN A 264 17.20 -43.18 -33.44
N LEU A 265 16.76 -42.06 -34.03
CA LEU A 265 15.84 -41.14 -33.36
C LEU A 265 14.44 -41.78 -33.27
N PRO A 266 13.87 -42.02 -32.09
CA PRO A 266 12.60 -42.76 -31.94
C PRO A 266 11.35 -41.90 -32.31
N PHE A 267 11.53 -40.68 -32.76
CA PHE A 267 10.47 -39.75 -33.17
C PHE A 267 10.98 -38.77 -34.24
N GLU A 268 10.05 -38.17 -34.99
CA GLU A 268 10.37 -37.08 -35.91
C GLU A 268 10.51 -35.76 -35.16
N LEU A 269 11.54 -35.00 -35.48
CA LEU A 269 11.72 -33.64 -34.93
C LEU A 269 10.65 -32.71 -35.46
N THR A 270 10.10 -31.90 -34.58
CA THR A 270 9.21 -30.81 -34.95
C THR A 270 9.94 -29.74 -35.78
N GLY A 271 9.18 -28.92 -36.53
CA GLY A 271 9.75 -27.82 -37.30
C GLY A 271 10.55 -26.82 -36.46
N ALA A 272 10.16 -26.62 -35.17
CA ALA A 272 10.89 -25.77 -34.25
C ALA A 272 12.24 -26.38 -33.83
N GLN A 273 12.26 -27.68 -33.49
CA GLN A 273 13.48 -28.42 -33.17
C GLN A 273 14.47 -28.44 -34.35
N LYS A 274 13.97 -28.69 -35.58
CA LYS A 274 14.80 -28.63 -36.81
C LYS A 274 15.42 -27.25 -37.06
N ARG A 275 14.73 -26.14 -36.69
CA ARG A 275 15.29 -24.79 -36.80
C ARG A 275 16.38 -24.49 -35.77
N VAL A 276 16.28 -25.05 -34.59
CA VAL A 276 17.28 -24.83 -33.52
C VAL A 276 18.54 -25.66 -33.71
N LEU A 277 18.46 -26.78 -34.43
CA LEU A 277 19.60 -27.65 -34.71
C LEU A 277 20.40 -27.21 -35.96
N LYS A 278 19.94 -26.25 -36.75
CA LYS A 278 20.68 -25.61 -37.83
C LYS A 278 21.56 -24.49 -37.29
#